data_1ed2851a41c36f46b2d7e7da52524b78
#
_entry.id   1ed2851a41c36f46b2d7e7da52524b78
#
_cell.length_a   1.000
_cell.length_b   1.000
_cell.length_c   1.000
_cell.angle_alpha   90.00
_cell.angle_beta   90.00
_cell.angle_gamma   90.00
#
_symmetry.space_group_name_H-M   'P 1'
#
loop_
_entity.id
_entity.type
_entity.pdbx_description
1 polymer ?
#
loop_
_entity_poly.entity_id
_entity_poly.type
_entity_poly.pdbx_seq_one_letter_code
_entity_poly.pdbx_strand_id
1 'polypeptide(L)'
;IAGTKGKGSTAAVVASILRASDYHVGLFTSPHIDQFEERIQVSGELISENGLTRLVGRLTDVAQLIDSTGQGMNPTFFELTTALAWLWFFECKVDIAVVEVGLGGRLDSTNICNPEVSIITTISRDHTRILGTRLSEIAREKAGIIKAGIPVVTGVSNSEALSEISKVATQHHSHLVTVAVPSEPGRSDELRQGDWQDQSNHQQRN
;
A
#
# COMPACT_ATOMS: atom_id res chain seq x y z
N ILE A 1 3.60 -1.45 2.36
CA ILE A 1 3.28 -2.69 1.64
C ILE A 1 2.75 -2.33 0.26
N ALA A 2 3.43 -2.76 -0.82
CA ALA A 2 3.00 -2.62 -2.21
C ALA A 2 2.66 -4.00 -2.82
N GLY A 3 2.04 -3.98 -4.00
CA GLY A 3 1.69 -5.19 -4.74
C GLY A 3 0.46 -5.00 -5.62
N THR A 4 0.18 -5.97 -6.47
CA THR A 4 -1.05 -5.93 -7.28
C THR A 4 -2.23 -6.44 -6.46
N LYS A 5 -2.09 -7.62 -5.83
CA LYS A 5 -3.11 -8.24 -4.98
C LYS A 5 -2.52 -8.59 -3.62
N GLY A 6 -3.37 -8.72 -2.61
CA GLY A 6 -3.00 -9.18 -1.27
C GLY A 6 -2.35 -8.11 -0.37
N LYS A 7 -2.27 -6.84 -0.77
CA LYS A 7 -1.72 -5.76 0.06
C LYS A 7 -2.45 -5.62 1.39
N GLY A 8 -3.77 -5.38 1.35
CA GLY A 8 -4.60 -5.18 2.53
C GLY A 8 -4.63 -6.41 3.44
N SER A 9 -4.75 -7.62 2.87
CA SER A 9 -4.70 -8.86 3.66
C SER A 9 -3.35 -9.04 4.36
N THR A 10 -2.24 -8.78 3.67
CA THR A 10 -0.91 -8.81 4.27
C THR A 10 -0.77 -7.74 5.35
N ALA A 11 -1.28 -6.52 5.10
CA ALA A 11 -1.25 -5.44 6.07
C ALA A 11 -2.02 -5.81 7.36
N ALA A 12 -3.21 -6.37 7.23
CA ALA A 12 -4.02 -6.80 8.36
C ALA A 12 -3.33 -7.90 9.19
N VAL A 13 -2.73 -8.90 8.52
CA VAL A 13 -1.99 -9.98 9.20
C VAL A 13 -0.76 -9.44 9.92
N VAL A 14 0.05 -8.60 9.26
CA VAL A 14 1.24 -7.99 9.89
C VAL A 14 0.85 -7.13 11.08
N ALA A 15 -0.19 -6.29 10.95
CA ALA A 15 -0.69 -5.49 12.07
C ALA A 15 -1.18 -6.36 13.24
N SER A 16 -1.86 -7.48 12.94
CA SER A 16 -2.30 -8.42 13.98
C SER A 16 -1.14 -9.08 14.73
N ILE A 17 -0.08 -9.49 14.00
CA ILE A 17 1.12 -10.07 14.61
C ILE A 17 1.84 -9.06 15.51
N LEU A 18 2.04 -7.83 15.01
CA LEU A 18 2.69 -6.76 15.78
C LEU A 18 1.89 -6.43 17.04
N ARG A 19 0.56 -6.35 16.94
CA ARG A 19 -0.31 -6.13 18.08
C ARG A 19 -0.24 -7.27 19.10
N ALA A 20 -0.17 -8.52 18.64
CA ALA A 20 0.02 -9.69 19.51
C ALA A 20 1.41 -9.73 20.17
N SER A 21 2.34 -8.92 19.69
CA SER A 21 3.68 -8.70 20.25
C SER A 21 3.77 -7.41 21.10
N ASP A 22 2.63 -6.93 21.58
CA ASP A 22 2.48 -5.77 22.48
C ASP A 22 2.87 -4.41 21.88
N TYR A 23 2.97 -4.30 20.54
CA TYR A 23 3.14 -2.99 19.88
C TYR A 23 1.80 -2.24 19.79
N HIS A 24 1.87 -0.92 19.95
CA HIS A 24 0.78 -0.01 19.62
C HIS A 24 0.83 0.30 18.12
N VAL A 25 -0.08 -0.34 17.35
CA VAL A 25 0.04 -0.45 15.90
C VAL A 25 -0.95 0.48 15.19
N GLY A 26 -0.44 1.35 14.29
CA GLY A 26 -1.25 2.01 13.28
C GLY A 26 -1.43 1.11 12.05
N LEU A 27 -2.62 1.07 11.48
CA LEU A 27 -2.92 0.39 10.22
C LEU A 27 -3.61 1.35 9.26
N PHE A 28 -3.03 1.51 8.07
CA PHE A 28 -3.63 2.25 6.96
C PHE A 28 -3.87 1.32 5.78
N THR A 29 -5.13 1.22 5.33
CA THR A 29 -5.54 0.37 4.20
C THR A 29 -6.45 1.11 3.23
N SER A 30 -6.56 0.61 2.00
CA SER A 30 -7.43 1.14 0.95
C SER A 30 -7.81 0.10 -0.11
N PRO A 31 -9.05 0.17 -0.67
CA PRO A 31 -10.17 1.03 -0.25
C PRO A 31 -10.84 0.52 1.04
N HIS A 32 -11.82 1.26 1.56
CA HIS A 32 -12.77 0.77 2.56
C HIS A 32 -13.88 -0.04 1.88
N ILE A 33 -14.60 -0.82 2.66
CA ILE A 33 -15.72 -1.65 2.18
C ILE A 33 -17.06 -0.96 2.48
N ASP A 34 -17.25 -0.51 3.70
CA ASP A 34 -18.50 0.09 4.19
C ASP A 34 -18.31 1.56 4.60
N GLN A 35 -17.38 1.83 5.50
CA GLN A 35 -17.19 3.18 6.06
C GLN A 35 -15.74 3.64 5.94
N PHE A 36 -15.57 4.95 5.78
CA PHE A 36 -14.26 5.57 5.56
C PHE A 36 -13.26 5.27 6.68
N GLU A 37 -13.72 5.20 7.91
CA GLU A 37 -12.93 4.97 9.13
C GLU A 37 -12.15 3.66 9.09
N GLU A 38 -12.61 2.67 8.31
CA GLU A 38 -11.90 1.40 8.10
C GLU A 38 -10.48 1.58 7.60
N ARG A 39 -10.22 2.69 6.88
CA ARG A 39 -8.90 2.99 6.33
C ARG A 39 -7.85 3.27 7.38
N ILE A 40 -8.25 3.69 8.58
CA ILE A 40 -7.36 4.20 9.61
C ILE A 40 -7.71 3.56 10.94
N GLN A 41 -6.83 2.68 11.40
CA GLN A 41 -7.03 1.95 12.64
C GLN A 41 -5.80 2.10 13.55
N VAL A 42 -6.03 2.10 14.85
CA VAL A 42 -4.97 2.03 15.86
C VAL A 42 -5.27 0.88 16.79
N SER A 43 -4.39 -0.10 16.86
CA SER A 43 -4.52 -1.33 17.65
C SER A 43 -5.84 -2.09 17.44
N GLY A 44 -6.39 -1.98 16.22
CA GLY A 44 -7.63 -2.66 15.81
C GLY A 44 -8.90 -1.84 16.01
N GLU A 45 -8.80 -0.65 16.59
CA GLU A 45 -9.90 0.29 16.73
C GLU A 45 -9.89 1.29 15.57
N LEU A 46 -11.04 1.50 14.95
CA LEU A 46 -11.19 2.50 13.88
C LEU A 46 -10.97 3.92 14.44
N ILE A 47 -10.50 4.83 13.59
CA ILE A 47 -10.48 6.24 13.96
C ILE A 47 -11.88 6.68 14.39
N SER A 48 -11.99 7.37 15.51
CA SER A 48 -13.30 7.84 15.99
C SER A 48 -13.86 8.94 15.10
N GLU A 49 -15.17 9.03 14.98
CA GLU A 49 -15.86 10.08 14.24
C GLU A 49 -15.41 11.50 14.67
N ASN A 50 -15.26 11.72 15.97
CA ASN A 50 -14.74 12.99 16.50
C ASN A 50 -13.28 13.24 16.08
N GLY A 51 -12.44 12.22 16.10
CA GLY A 51 -11.05 12.28 15.64
C GLY A 51 -10.98 12.62 14.16
N LEU A 52 -11.76 11.90 13.35
CA LEU A 52 -11.86 12.11 11.91
C LEU A 52 -12.33 13.54 11.60
N THR A 53 -13.45 13.99 12.15
CA THR A 53 -14.00 15.32 11.92
C THR A 53 -13.00 16.43 12.28
N ARG A 54 -12.35 16.31 13.43
CA ARG A 54 -11.36 17.29 13.88
C ARG A 54 -10.14 17.36 12.95
N LEU A 55 -9.62 16.21 12.51
CA LEU A 55 -8.46 16.16 11.62
C LEU A 55 -8.80 16.60 10.20
N VAL A 56 -10.00 16.29 9.71
CA VAL A 56 -10.48 16.82 8.43
C VAL A 56 -10.54 18.33 8.47
N GLY A 57 -11.05 18.94 9.56
CA GLY A 57 -11.04 20.41 9.73
C GLY A 57 -9.63 20.98 9.61
N ARG A 58 -8.66 20.42 10.35
CA ARG A 58 -7.25 20.87 10.28
C ARG A 58 -6.64 20.74 8.87
N LEU A 59 -6.92 19.64 8.17
CA LEU A 59 -6.42 19.45 6.81
C LEU A 59 -7.11 20.38 5.80
N THR A 60 -8.38 20.71 6.01
CA THR A 60 -9.10 21.69 5.18
C THR A 60 -8.44 23.06 5.27
N ASP A 61 -8.09 23.51 6.47
CA ASP A 61 -7.39 24.79 6.66
C ASP A 61 -6.04 24.81 5.91
N VAL A 62 -5.28 23.71 5.98
CA VAL A 62 -4.00 23.58 5.28
C VAL A 62 -4.20 23.53 3.75
N ALA A 63 -5.19 22.78 3.27
CA ALA A 63 -5.51 22.71 1.84
C ALA A 63 -5.90 24.08 1.27
N GLN A 64 -6.72 24.86 2.00
CA GLN A 64 -7.07 26.24 1.63
C GLN A 64 -5.85 27.16 1.59
N LEU A 65 -4.92 27.00 2.55
CA LEU A 65 -3.68 27.75 2.56
C LEU A 65 -2.83 27.44 1.31
N ILE A 66 -2.70 26.16 0.95
CA ILE A 66 -1.98 25.74 -0.26
C ILE A 66 -2.63 26.31 -1.52
N ASP A 67 -3.95 26.25 -1.63
CA ASP A 67 -4.70 26.79 -2.77
C ASP A 67 -4.51 28.31 -2.89
N SER A 68 -4.49 29.02 -1.76
CA SER A 68 -4.26 30.49 -1.72
C SER A 68 -2.89 30.91 -2.26
N THR A 69 -1.92 30.01 -2.35
CA THR A 69 -0.59 30.30 -2.96
C THR A 69 -0.64 30.45 -4.46
N GLY A 70 -1.75 30.09 -5.11
CA GLY A 70 -1.95 30.18 -6.55
C GLY A 70 -1.07 29.24 -7.37
N GLN A 71 -0.41 28.27 -6.73
CA GLN A 71 0.47 27.31 -7.43
C GLN A 71 -0.30 26.16 -8.08
N GLY A 72 -1.64 26.12 -7.95
CA GLY A 72 -2.52 25.12 -8.57
C GLY A 72 -2.30 23.68 -8.08
N MET A 73 -1.66 23.53 -6.92
CA MET A 73 -1.35 22.22 -6.33
C MET A 73 -2.41 21.84 -5.30
N ASN A 74 -3.60 21.50 -5.78
CA ASN A 74 -4.65 20.98 -4.87
C ASN A 74 -4.34 19.52 -4.52
N PRO A 75 -4.26 19.19 -3.22
CA PRO A 75 -4.02 17.80 -2.81
C PRO A 75 -5.19 16.91 -3.23
N THR A 76 -4.85 15.73 -3.71
CA THR A 76 -5.82 14.70 -4.07
C THR A 76 -6.50 14.13 -2.81
N PHE A 77 -7.66 13.50 -3.00
CA PHE A 77 -8.34 12.77 -1.91
C PHE A 77 -7.43 11.78 -1.21
N PHE A 78 -6.60 11.04 -1.95
CA PHE A 78 -5.72 10.03 -1.37
C PHE A 78 -4.55 10.65 -0.60
N GLU A 79 -3.99 11.76 -1.06
CA GLU A 79 -2.98 12.52 -0.32
C GLU A 79 -3.54 13.07 1.00
N LEU A 80 -4.74 13.64 0.99
CA LEU A 80 -5.41 14.08 2.23
C LEU A 80 -5.70 12.92 3.18
N THR A 81 -6.17 11.78 2.66
CA THR A 81 -6.42 10.59 3.47
C THR A 81 -5.13 10.04 4.09
N THR A 82 -4.04 10.04 3.33
CA THR A 82 -2.72 9.62 3.81
C THR A 82 -2.22 10.57 4.93
N ALA A 83 -2.34 11.88 4.71
CA ALA A 83 -1.96 12.87 5.73
C ALA A 83 -2.79 12.72 7.02
N LEU A 84 -4.08 12.44 6.88
CA LEU A 84 -4.99 12.19 7.99
C LEU A 84 -4.56 10.97 8.80
N ALA A 85 -4.18 9.88 8.13
CA ALA A 85 -3.68 8.67 8.79
C ALA A 85 -2.40 8.96 9.59
N TRP A 86 -1.42 9.66 9.00
CA TRP A 86 -0.18 10.03 9.69
C TRP A 86 -0.42 10.93 10.88
N LEU A 87 -1.33 11.91 10.79
CA LEU A 87 -1.70 12.77 11.92
C LEU A 87 -2.35 11.97 13.04
N TRP A 88 -3.26 11.04 12.70
CA TRP A 88 -3.90 10.19 13.70
C TRP A 88 -2.91 9.28 14.40
N PHE A 89 -2.01 8.64 13.66
CA PHE A 89 -0.96 7.79 14.23
C PHE A 89 -0.02 8.57 15.15
N PHE A 90 0.35 9.78 14.76
CA PHE A 90 1.15 10.66 15.59
C PHE A 90 0.44 11.04 16.90
N GLU A 91 -0.83 11.42 16.84
CA GLU A 91 -1.60 11.79 18.02
C GLU A 91 -1.85 10.60 18.97
N CYS A 92 -2.09 9.43 18.40
CA CYS A 92 -2.23 8.18 19.15
C CYS A 92 -0.88 7.61 19.63
N LYS A 93 0.25 8.18 19.24
CA LYS A 93 1.60 7.73 19.60
C LYS A 93 1.83 6.25 19.29
N VAL A 94 1.52 5.82 18.07
CA VAL A 94 1.78 4.45 17.65
C VAL A 94 3.27 4.16 17.64
N ASP A 95 3.65 2.94 18.05
CA ASP A 95 5.04 2.47 18.02
C ASP A 95 5.48 2.15 16.59
N ILE A 96 4.57 1.60 15.79
CA ILE A 96 4.81 1.19 14.42
C ILE A 96 3.53 1.34 13.57
N ALA A 97 3.69 1.73 12.32
CA ALA A 97 2.59 1.82 11.36
C ALA A 97 2.76 0.79 10.25
N VAL A 98 1.68 0.07 9.94
CA VAL A 98 1.56 -0.80 8.77
C VAL A 98 0.76 -0.05 7.72
N VAL A 99 1.40 0.25 6.59
CA VAL A 99 0.85 1.17 5.59
C VAL A 99 0.73 0.47 4.24
N GLU A 100 -0.49 0.40 3.72
CA GLU A 100 -0.80 -0.09 2.39
C GLU A 100 -0.65 1.03 1.36
N VAL A 101 0.07 0.76 0.28
CA VAL A 101 0.17 1.62 -0.91
C VAL A 101 -1.16 1.63 -1.66
N GLY A 102 -1.65 2.80 -2.03
CA GLY A 102 -2.85 2.93 -2.85
C GLY A 102 -2.63 2.47 -4.28
N LEU A 103 -1.68 3.08 -4.99
CA LEU A 103 -1.39 2.76 -6.39
C LEU A 103 0.11 2.83 -6.69
N GLY A 104 0.61 1.81 -7.39
CA GLY A 104 2.03 1.76 -7.77
C GLY A 104 2.94 1.58 -6.55
N GLY A 105 3.62 2.61 -6.16
CA GLY A 105 4.52 2.66 -5.00
C GLY A 105 5.41 3.91 -5.04
N ARG A 106 6.22 4.07 -6.07
CA ARG A 106 7.24 5.13 -6.21
C ARG A 106 6.69 6.54 -5.99
N LEU A 107 5.55 6.86 -6.57
CA LEU A 107 4.88 8.17 -6.50
C LEU A 107 3.65 8.18 -5.60
N ASP A 108 3.42 7.09 -4.86
CA ASP A 108 2.28 7.01 -3.96
C ASP A 108 2.49 7.93 -2.74
N SER A 109 1.43 8.59 -2.28
CA SER A 109 1.52 9.51 -1.14
C SER A 109 1.99 8.83 0.16
N THR A 110 1.78 7.52 0.29
CA THR A 110 2.29 6.75 1.43
C THR A 110 3.81 6.59 1.42
N ASN A 111 4.48 6.81 0.27
CA ASN A 111 5.92 6.60 0.11
C ASN A 111 6.80 7.71 0.71
N ILE A 112 6.22 8.65 1.44
CA ILE A 112 6.94 9.67 2.22
C ILE A 112 7.62 9.09 3.47
N CYS A 113 7.21 7.91 3.92
CA CYS A 113 7.75 7.28 5.12
C CYS A 113 9.15 6.69 4.90
N ASN A 114 9.87 6.51 6.01
CA ASN A 114 11.08 5.73 6.08
C ASN A 114 10.75 4.40 6.81
N PRO A 115 10.55 3.28 6.07
CA PRO A 115 10.05 2.05 6.66
C PRO A 115 11.17 1.26 7.37
N GLU A 116 10.81 0.41 8.34
CA GLU A 116 11.69 -0.62 8.89
C GLU A 116 11.82 -1.83 7.93
N VAL A 117 10.76 -2.09 7.16
CA VAL A 117 10.72 -3.17 6.16
C VAL A 117 9.80 -2.75 5.01
N SER A 118 10.19 -3.02 3.77
CA SER A 118 9.31 -2.93 2.60
C SER A 118 8.79 -4.30 2.21
N ILE A 119 7.49 -4.41 1.88
CA ILE A 119 6.89 -5.68 1.45
C ILE A 119 6.28 -5.48 0.06
N ILE A 120 6.61 -6.38 -0.89
CA ILE A 120 5.99 -6.43 -2.21
C ILE A 120 5.30 -7.78 -2.37
N THR A 121 3.96 -7.79 -2.33
CA THR A 121 3.17 -9.02 -2.25
C THR A 121 3.19 -9.80 -3.58
N THR A 122 2.55 -9.25 -4.61
CA THR A 122 2.44 -9.88 -5.94
C THR A 122 2.61 -8.85 -7.05
N ILE A 123 3.03 -9.29 -8.22
CA ILE A 123 3.05 -8.50 -9.44
C ILE A 123 2.21 -9.20 -10.51
N SER A 124 1.20 -8.51 -11.01
CA SER A 124 0.43 -8.93 -12.18
C SER A 124 -0.02 -7.69 -12.97
N ARG A 125 -0.57 -7.90 -14.17
CA ARG A 125 -1.09 -6.80 -14.99
C ARG A 125 -2.32 -6.20 -14.33
N ASP A 126 -2.19 -4.94 -13.90
CA ASP A 126 -3.25 -4.14 -13.32
C ASP A 126 -2.90 -2.66 -13.48
N HIS A 127 -3.89 -1.81 -13.62
CA HIS A 127 -3.71 -0.37 -13.83
C HIS A 127 -2.71 -0.06 -14.97
N THR A 128 -2.73 -0.84 -16.04
CA THR A 128 -1.72 -0.82 -17.12
C THR A 128 -1.61 0.52 -17.84
N ARG A 129 -2.67 1.33 -17.82
CA ARG A 129 -2.65 2.70 -18.39
C ARG A 129 -1.75 3.67 -17.60
N ILE A 130 -1.47 3.37 -16.33
CA ILE A 130 -0.70 4.22 -15.43
C ILE A 130 0.66 3.60 -15.13
N LEU A 131 0.70 2.30 -14.84
CA LEU A 131 1.89 1.62 -14.36
C LEU A 131 2.73 0.96 -15.46
N GLY A 132 2.21 0.92 -16.70
CA GLY A 132 2.85 0.25 -17.82
C GLY A 132 2.22 -1.10 -18.14
N THR A 133 2.59 -1.66 -19.30
CA THR A 133 2.00 -2.90 -19.84
C THR A 133 2.86 -4.14 -19.56
N ARG A 134 4.14 -3.95 -19.24
CA ARG A 134 5.10 -5.02 -18.91
C ARG A 134 5.14 -5.25 -17.40
N LEU A 135 5.35 -6.51 -17.01
CA LEU A 135 5.50 -6.84 -15.58
C LEU A 135 6.72 -6.16 -14.95
N SER A 136 7.79 -5.96 -15.72
CA SER A 136 8.98 -5.21 -15.28
C SER A 136 8.68 -3.73 -14.99
N GLU A 137 7.84 -3.07 -15.79
CA GLU A 137 7.42 -1.68 -15.56
C GLU A 137 6.61 -1.55 -14.27
N ILE A 138 5.61 -2.42 -14.10
CA ILE A 138 4.77 -2.48 -12.89
C ILE A 138 5.61 -2.82 -11.66
N ALA A 139 6.55 -3.75 -11.80
CA ALA A 139 7.47 -4.13 -10.72
C ALA A 139 8.36 -2.96 -10.30
N ARG A 140 8.88 -2.17 -11.25
CA ARG A 140 9.69 -0.99 -10.98
C ARG A 140 8.93 0.08 -10.22
N GLU A 141 7.69 0.39 -10.62
CA GLU A 141 6.85 1.36 -9.89
C GLU A 141 6.56 0.89 -8.46
N LYS A 142 6.31 -0.41 -8.25
CA LYS A 142 6.06 -0.96 -6.92
C LYS A 142 7.35 -1.05 -6.10
N ALA A 143 8.47 -1.39 -6.72
CA ALA A 143 9.78 -1.41 -6.06
C ALA A 143 10.27 -0.02 -5.62
N GLY A 144 9.64 1.06 -6.09
CA GLY A 144 9.93 2.41 -5.64
C GLY A 144 9.65 2.68 -4.15
N ILE A 145 9.07 1.74 -3.41
CA ILE A 145 8.96 1.79 -1.95
C ILE A 145 10.23 1.32 -1.23
N ILE A 146 11.17 0.71 -1.93
CA ILE A 146 12.43 0.24 -1.36
C ILE A 146 13.30 1.45 -1.02
N LYS A 147 13.79 1.52 0.21
CA LYS A 147 14.66 2.61 0.69
C LYS A 147 16.07 2.06 0.98
N ALA A 148 17.06 2.95 0.92
CA ALA A 148 18.45 2.59 1.08
C ALA A 148 18.73 1.84 2.39
N GLY A 149 19.32 0.66 2.30
CA GLY A 149 19.68 -0.19 3.45
C GLY A 149 18.51 -0.89 4.13
N ILE A 150 17.25 -0.61 3.73
CA ILE A 150 16.07 -1.18 4.38
C ILE A 150 15.73 -2.54 3.74
N PRO A 151 15.54 -3.61 4.53
CA PRO A 151 15.20 -4.92 3.98
C PRO A 151 13.88 -4.92 3.23
N VAL A 152 13.81 -5.75 2.18
CA VAL A 152 12.60 -5.93 1.38
C VAL A 152 12.22 -7.40 1.32
N VAL A 153 10.95 -7.69 1.59
CA VAL A 153 10.36 -9.03 1.50
C VAL A 153 9.43 -9.10 0.30
N THR A 154 9.53 -10.17 -0.49
CA THR A 154 8.62 -10.33 -1.64
C THR A 154 8.12 -11.76 -1.82
N GLY A 155 6.83 -11.89 -2.17
CA GLY A 155 6.21 -13.13 -2.63
C GLY A 155 6.11 -13.24 -4.16
N VAL A 156 6.82 -12.38 -4.91
CA VAL A 156 6.79 -12.38 -6.38
C VAL A 156 7.56 -13.57 -6.93
N SER A 157 6.87 -14.42 -7.70
CA SER A 157 7.46 -15.63 -8.33
C SER A 157 7.78 -15.44 -9.82
N ASN A 158 7.17 -14.46 -10.50
CA ASN A 158 7.46 -14.19 -11.92
C ASN A 158 8.89 -13.66 -12.07
N SER A 159 9.69 -14.31 -12.93
CA SER A 159 11.13 -14.05 -13.10
C SER A 159 11.43 -12.64 -13.62
N GLU A 160 10.62 -12.11 -14.57
CA GLU A 160 10.78 -10.75 -15.11
C GLU A 160 10.59 -9.70 -14.00
N ALA A 161 9.50 -9.81 -13.25
CA ALA A 161 9.18 -8.91 -12.17
C ALA A 161 10.16 -9.00 -11.00
N LEU A 162 10.55 -10.23 -10.62
CA LEU A 162 11.51 -10.47 -9.55
C LEU A 162 12.90 -9.92 -9.89
N SER A 163 13.33 -10.08 -11.15
CA SER A 163 14.59 -9.51 -11.63
C SER A 163 14.62 -7.99 -11.47
N GLU A 164 13.51 -7.31 -11.76
CA GLU A 164 13.44 -5.86 -11.61
C GLU A 164 13.44 -5.41 -10.14
N ILE A 165 12.70 -6.12 -9.26
CA ILE A 165 12.75 -5.88 -7.81
C ILE A 165 14.16 -6.09 -7.28
N SER A 166 14.86 -7.16 -7.70
CA SER A 166 16.23 -7.46 -7.30
C SER A 166 17.21 -6.36 -7.72
N LYS A 167 17.08 -5.81 -8.92
CA LYS A 167 17.91 -4.69 -9.39
C LYS A 167 17.71 -3.47 -8.50
N VAL A 168 16.46 -3.10 -8.20
CA VAL A 168 16.18 -1.95 -7.33
C VAL A 168 16.71 -2.20 -5.91
N ALA A 169 16.51 -3.40 -5.35
CA ALA A 169 17.05 -3.75 -4.04
C ALA A 169 18.59 -3.63 -4.00
N THR A 170 19.27 -4.12 -5.03
CA THR A 170 20.73 -4.00 -5.15
C THR A 170 21.18 -2.55 -5.24
N GLN A 171 20.51 -1.71 -6.04
CA GLN A 171 20.81 -0.28 -6.15
C GLN A 171 20.68 0.47 -4.82
N HIS A 172 19.75 0.04 -3.97
CA HIS A 172 19.51 0.59 -2.65
C HIS A 172 20.31 -0.10 -1.53
N HIS A 173 21.19 -1.06 -1.85
CA HIS A 173 21.91 -1.89 -0.87
C HIS A 173 20.97 -2.56 0.14
N SER A 174 19.78 -2.94 -0.30
CA SER A 174 18.71 -3.54 0.49
C SER A 174 18.77 -5.06 0.43
N HIS A 175 18.66 -5.71 1.58
CA HIS A 175 18.60 -7.16 1.64
C HIS A 175 17.24 -7.65 1.12
N LEU A 176 17.24 -8.43 0.03
CA LEU A 176 16.04 -8.99 -0.59
C LEU A 176 15.74 -10.38 -0.04
N VAL A 177 14.60 -10.55 0.59
CA VAL A 177 14.09 -11.84 1.06
C VAL A 177 12.93 -12.27 0.15
N THR A 178 13.09 -13.42 -0.51
CA THR A 178 12.02 -14.03 -1.33
C THR A 178 11.30 -15.10 -0.53
N VAL A 179 9.98 -15.02 -0.46
CA VAL A 179 9.13 -16.02 0.18
C VAL A 179 8.62 -16.97 -0.88
N ALA A 180 8.93 -18.27 -0.74
CA ALA A 180 8.36 -19.29 -1.60
C ALA A 180 6.85 -19.41 -1.30
N VAL A 181 6.02 -19.13 -2.30
CA VAL A 181 4.60 -19.47 -2.23
C VAL A 181 4.50 -20.96 -2.58
N PRO A 182 4.01 -21.83 -1.68
CA PRO A 182 3.79 -23.22 -2.02
C PRO A 182 2.92 -23.30 -3.29
N SER A 183 3.42 -23.96 -4.32
CA SER A 183 2.58 -24.31 -5.46
C SER A 183 1.53 -25.29 -4.95
N GLU A 184 0.24 -24.94 -5.06
CA GLU A 184 -0.83 -25.91 -4.82
C GLU A 184 -0.61 -27.11 -5.73
N PRO A 185 -0.51 -28.34 -5.18
CA PRO A 185 -0.32 -29.52 -6.01
C PRO A 185 -1.56 -29.66 -6.92
N GLY A 186 -1.37 -29.49 -8.23
CA GLY A 186 -2.37 -29.77 -9.26
C GLY A 186 -3.00 -28.58 -9.99
N ARG A 187 -2.65 -27.34 -9.72
CA ARG A 187 -3.06 -26.20 -10.55
C ARG A 187 -1.96 -25.85 -11.55
N SER A 188 -2.15 -26.24 -12.81
CA SER A 188 -1.31 -25.77 -13.92
C SER A 188 -1.46 -24.26 -14.09
N ASP A 189 -0.39 -23.55 -14.42
CA ASP A 189 -0.38 -22.08 -14.59
C ASP A 189 -1.37 -21.58 -15.66
N GLU A 190 -1.87 -22.45 -16.51
CA GLU A 190 -2.87 -22.12 -17.54
C GLU A 190 -4.27 -21.78 -16.99
N LEU A 191 -4.65 -22.33 -15.82
CA LEU A 191 -5.94 -22.03 -15.19
C LEU A 191 -5.97 -20.70 -14.43
N ARG A 192 -4.80 -20.12 -14.14
CA ARG A 192 -4.68 -18.82 -13.42
C ARG A 192 -4.99 -17.61 -14.29
N GLN A 193 -5.07 -17.75 -15.61
CA GLN A 193 -5.35 -16.64 -16.54
C GLN A 193 -6.80 -16.57 -17.01
N GLY A 194 -7.60 -17.63 -16.85
CA GLY A 194 -8.96 -17.74 -17.41
C GLY A 194 -10.10 -17.26 -16.51
N ASP A 195 -10.01 -17.48 -15.21
CA ASP A 195 -11.20 -17.45 -14.33
C ASP A 195 -11.59 -16.07 -13.77
N TRP A 196 -10.84 -15.02 -14.07
CA TRP A 196 -11.09 -13.70 -13.49
C TRP A 196 -11.62 -12.63 -14.46
N GLN A 197 -11.79 -12.97 -15.74
CA GLN A 197 -12.33 -12.02 -16.73
C GLN A 197 -13.86 -11.82 -16.63
N ASP A 198 -14.57 -12.74 -15.96
CA ASP A 198 -16.06 -12.73 -15.97
C ASP A 198 -16.70 -11.96 -14.80
N GLN A 199 -15.95 -11.60 -13.76
CA GLN A 199 -16.53 -10.86 -12.62
C GLN A 199 -16.39 -9.34 -12.69
N SER A 200 -15.54 -8.82 -13.58
CA SER A 200 -15.36 -7.36 -13.72
C SER A 200 -16.47 -6.65 -14.52
N ASN A 201 -17.32 -7.41 -15.23
CA ASN A 201 -18.43 -6.86 -16.02
C ASN A 201 -19.71 -6.60 -15.21
N HIS A 202 -19.80 -7.06 -13.96
CA HIS A 202 -20.98 -6.81 -13.11
C HIS A 202 -20.92 -5.55 -12.26
N GLN A 203 -19.76 -4.91 -12.11
CA GLN A 203 -19.61 -3.67 -11.32
C GLN A 203 -19.72 -2.37 -12.13
N GLN A 204 -19.96 -2.43 -13.44
CA GLN A 204 -20.15 -1.23 -14.28
C GLN A 204 -21.60 -0.91 -14.65
N ARG A 205 -22.58 -1.60 -14.03
CA ARG A 205 -24.00 -1.31 -14.24
C ARG A 205 -24.75 -1.18 -12.91
N ASN A 206 -24.37 -0.19 -12.12
CA ASN A 206 -25.28 0.45 -11.15
C ASN A 206 -24.68 1.82 -10.78
#